data_c7162c216b14a250d57528d613187dce
#
_entry.id   c7162c216b14a250d57528d613187dce
#
_cell.length_a   1.000
_cell.length_b   1.000
_cell.length_c   1.000
_cell.angle_alpha   90.00
_cell.angle_beta   90.00
_cell.angle_gamma   90.00
#
_symmetry.space_group_name_H-M   'P 1'
#
loop_
_entity.id
_entity.type
_entity.pdbx_description
1 polymer ?
#
loop_
_entity_poly.entity_id
_entity_poly.type
_entity_poly.pdbx_seq_one_letter_code
_entity_poly.pdbx_strand_id
1 'polypeptide(L)'
;MNELFNRQSVQEPMRLPAGESSSVDANAQQWQDCGADGFLIKPLMEDPVSGLRTWLMKVEAGAFSASHAHHEVEQIYVLEGSFYDQEKTYQAGEYIARAPAAMHTAGSKTGAVVLLFYSPAPAA
;
A
#
# COMPACT_ATOMS: atom_id res chain seq x y z
N MET A 1 -5.99 13.06 9.38
CA MET A 1 -5.31 11.85 8.90
C MET A 1 -4.22 12.22 7.92
N ASN A 2 -3.17 11.44 7.89
CA ASN A 2 -2.03 11.67 7.02
C ASN A 2 -2.30 11.11 5.63
N GLU A 3 -2.02 11.91 4.60
CA GLU A 3 -2.30 11.57 3.20
C GLU A 3 -1.06 11.06 2.44
N LEU A 4 0.01 10.67 3.16
CA LEU A 4 1.28 10.30 2.52
C LEU A 4 1.14 9.23 1.45
N PHE A 5 0.32 8.20 1.70
CA PHE A 5 0.14 7.09 0.78
C PHE A 5 -1.10 7.23 -0.11
N ASN A 6 -1.70 8.42 -0.13
CA ASN A 6 -2.87 8.70 -0.96
C ASN A 6 -2.54 9.55 -2.18
N ARG A 7 -1.25 9.88 -2.38
CA ARG A 7 -0.88 10.69 -3.52
C ARG A 7 -1.15 9.92 -4.81
N GLN A 8 -1.50 10.67 -5.84
CA GLN A 8 -1.80 10.10 -7.13
C GLN A 8 -0.55 9.52 -7.78
N SER A 9 -0.70 8.37 -8.41
CA SER A 9 0.38 7.73 -9.14
C SER A 9 0.83 8.59 -10.32
N VAL A 10 2.15 8.62 -10.59
CA VAL A 10 2.71 9.28 -11.77
C VAL A 10 2.63 8.38 -13.00
N GLN A 11 2.48 7.07 -12.82
CA GLN A 11 2.24 6.14 -13.91
C GLN A 11 0.74 5.95 -14.05
N GLU A 12 0.27 5.77 -15.26
CA GLU A 12 -1.14 5.51 -15.46
C GLU A 12 -1.48 4.12 -14.93
N PRO A 13 -2.36 4.02 -13.93
CA PRO A 13 -2.69 2.72 -13.34
C PRO A 13 -3.63 1.95 -14.25
N MET A 14 -3.62 0.62 -14.09
CA MET A 14 -4.56 -0.25 -14.77
C MET A 14 -5.97 0.05 -14.29
N ARG A 15 -6.90 0.10 -15.23
CA ARG A 15 -8.33 0.25 -14.95
C ARG A 15 -9.02 -1.10 -15.08
N LEU A 16 -10.19 -1.20 -14.47
CA LEU A 16 -10.98 -2.41 -14.52
C LEU A 16 -12.32 -2.07 -15.18
N PRO A 17 -12.41 -2.18 -16.54
CA PRO A 17 -13.66 -1.89 -17.25
C PRO A 17 -14.76 -2.87 -16.85
N ALA A 18 -16.01 -2.38 -16.86
CA ALA A 18 -17.16 -3.20 -16.49
C ALA A 18 -17.28 -4.43 -17.40
N GLY A 19 -17.44 -5.60 -16.78
CA GLY A 19 -17.63 -6.85 -17.50
C GLY A 19 -16.37 -7.43 -18.12
N GLU A 20 -15.20 -6.86 -17.82
CA GLU A 20 -13.94 -7.32 -18.40
C GLU A 20 -12.92 -7.67 -17.32
N SER A 21 -11.90 -8.39 -17.73
CA SER A 21 -10.74 -8.69 -16.90
C SER A 21 -9.53 -7.93 -17.44
N SER A 22 -8.63 -7.54 -16.55
CA SER A 22 -7.38 -6.88 -16.93
C SER A 22 -6.22 -7.51 -16.16
N SER A 23 -5.03 -7.41 -16.70
CA SER A 23 -3.84 -7.92 -16.05
C SER A 23 -2.67 -6.97 -16.23
N VAL A 24 -1.71 -7.04 -15.33
CA VAL A 24 -0.49 -6.23 -15.39
C VAL A 24 0.68 -7.10 -14.95
N ASP A 25 1.83 -6.92 -15.62
CA ASP A 25 3.07 -7.54 -15.18
C ASP A 25 3.83 -6.55 -14.31
N ALA A 26 3.79 -6.77 -13.01
CA ALA A 26 4.45 -5.88 -12.06
C ALA A 26 5.97 -5.85 -12.26
N ASN A 27 6.56 -6.91 -12.83
CA ASN A 27 7.99 -6.94 -13.09
C ASN A 27 8.39 -5.97 -14.21
N ALA A 28 7.45 -5.59 -15.06
CA ALA A 28 7.68 -4.62 -16.13
C ALA A 28 7.46 -3.18 -15.68
N GLN A 29 6.91 -2.96 -14.48
CA GLN A 29 6.69 -1.63 -13.95
C GLN A 29 7.94 -1.09 -13.26
N GLN A 30 8.06 0.23 -13.20
CA GLN A 30 9.10 0.90 -12.44
C GLN A 30 8.59 1.23 -11.05
N TRP A 31 9.45 1.07 -10.04
CA TRP A 31 9.17 1.61 -8.72
C TRP A 31 9.11 3.13 -8.79
N GLN A 32 8.12 3.72 -8.15
CA GLN A 32 7.96 5.16 -8.13
C GLN A 32 7.81 5.66 -6.71
N ASP A 33 8.22 6.91 -6.50
CA ASP A 33 8.10 7.57 -5.21
C ASP A 33 6.62 7.75 -4.84
N CYS A 34 6.27 7.51 -3.58
CA CYS A 34 4.90 7.69 -3.09
C CYS A 34 4.76 8.85 -2.10
N GLY A 35 5.79 9.66 -1.93
CA GLY A 35 5.75 10.84 -1.06
C GLY A 35 6.33 10.65 0.32
N ALA A 36 6.80 9.45 0.66
CA ALA A 36 7.47 9.17 1.91
C ALA A 36 8.86 8.59 1.60
N ASP A 37 9.89 9.09 2.26
CA ASP A 37 11.26 8.65 2.04
C ASP A 37 11.41 7.16 2.31
N GLY A 38 11.99 6.44 1.35
CA GLY A 38 12.25 5.02 1.47
C GLY A 38 11.04 4.14 1.20
N PHE A 39 9.91 4.74 0.79
CA PHE A 39 8.71 4.00 0.41
C PHE A 39 8.48 4.21 -1.08
N LEU A 40 8.46 3.12 -1.84
CA LEU A 40 8.25 3.13 -3.28
C LEU A 40 7.06 2.24 -3.63
N ILE A 41 6.35 2.57 -4.68
CA ILE A 41 5.16 1.80 -5.06
C ILE A 41 5.18 1.41 -6.54
N LYS A 42 4.48 0.32 -6.82
CA LYS A 42 4.05 -0.06 -8.17
C LYS A 42 2.53 -0.16 -8.11
N PRO A 43 1.80 0.81 -8.66
CA PRO A 43 0.34 0.69 -8.70
C PRO A 43 -0.05 -0.42 -9.63
N LEU A 44 -0.84 -1.38 -9.13
CA LEU A 44 -1.33 -2.49 -9.93
C LEU A 44 -2.68 -2.17 -10.54
N MET A 45 -3.59 -1.62 -9.73
CA MET A 45 -4.93 -1.24 -10.18
C MET A 45 -5.41 -0.07 -9.33
N GLU A 46 -6.08 0.88 -9.95
CA GLU A 46 -6.74 1.98 -9.25
C GLU A 46 -8.06 2.28 -9.92
N ASP A 47 -9.10 2.44 -9.11
CA ASP A 47 -10.41 2.89 -9.57
C ASP A 47 -10.73 4.22 -8.87
N PRO A 48 -10.63 5.35 -9.58
CA PRO A 48 -10.86 6.66 -8.96
C PRO A 48 -12.33 6.89 -8.58
N VAL A 49 -13.26 6.12 -9.13
CA VAL A 49 -14.67 6.25 -8.80
C VAL A 49 -14.99 5.58 -7.47
N SER A 50 -14.57 4.34 -7.30
CA SER A 50 -14.82 3.59 -6.05
C SER A 50 -13.76 3.83 -4.98
N GLY A 51 -12.55 4.22 -5.38
CA GLY A 51 -11.42 4.35 -4.47
C GLY A 51 -10.64 3.07 -4.23
N LEU A 52 -11.03 1.98 -4.90
CA LEU A 52 -10.26 0.73 -4.81
C LEU A 52 -8.86 0.94 -5.38
N ARG A 53 -7.85 0.50 -4.64
CA ARG A 53 -6.45 0.54 -5.10
C ARG A 53 -5.72 -0.70 -4.64
N THR A 54 -4.87 -1.22 -5.50
CA THR A 54 -3.97 -2.31 -5.15
C THR A 54 -2.57 -1.91 -5.59
N TRP A 55 -1.64 -1.88 -4.63
CA TRP A 55 -0.26 -1.47 -4.86
C TRP A 55 0.70 -2.53 -4.34
N LEU A 56 1.80 -2.72 -5.03
CA LEU A 56 3.00 -3.25 -4.39
C LEU A 56 3.74 -2.08 -3.76
N MET A 57 4.26 -2.27 -2.56
CA MET A 57 5.09 -1.27 -1.90
C MET A 57 6.39 -1.89 -1.45
N LYS A 58 7.48 -1.20 -1.79
CA LYS A 58 8.81 -1.54 -1.31
C LYS A 58 9.15 -0.57 -0.19
N VAL A 59 9.57 -1.12 0.94
CA VAL A 59 10.05 -0.33 2.08
C VAL A 59 11.54 -0.59 2.19
N GLU A 60 12.35 0.44 1.98
CA GLU A 60 13.79 0.31 2.06
C GLU A 60 14.25 0.12 3.50
N ALA A 61 15.38 -0.57 3.67
CA ALA A 61 15.94 -0.78 4.99
C ALA A 61 16.16 0.55 5.70
N GLY A 62 15.63 0.68 6.91
CA GLY A 62 15.73 1.90 7.70
C GLY A 62 14.63 2.93 7.45
N ALA A 63 13.76 2.70 6.49
CA ALA A 63 12.67 3.63 6.21
C ALA A 63 11.63 3.59 7.34
N PHE A 64 11.08 4.75 7.66
CA PHE A 64 10.09 4.90 8.71
C PHE A 64 9.11 6.01 8.37
N SER A 65 7.83 5.74 8.57
CA SER A 65 6.77 6.72 8.48
C SER A 65 6.13 6.90 9.84
N ALA A 66 6.03 8.17 10.28
CA ALA A 66 5.41 8.51 11.56
C ALA A 66 3.94 8.10 11.59
N SER A 67 3.36 8.14 12.79
CA SER A 67 1.98 7.74 12.99
C SER A 67 1.02 8.49 12.05
N HIS A 68 0.21 7.74 11.34
CA HIS A 68 -0.76 8.25 10.37
C HIS A 68 -1.95 7.30 10.29
N ALA A 69 -2.99 7.72 9.59
CA ALA A 69 -4.16 6.89 9.34
C ALA A 69 -4.72 7.17 7.95
N HIS A 70 -5.58 6.26 7.49
CA HIS A 70 -6.27 6.39 6.21
C HIS A 70 -7.77 6.40 6.42
N HIS A 71 -8.51 6.97 5.48
CA HIS A 71 -9.97 6.96 5.48
C HIS A 71 -10.52 5.61 5.02
N GLU A 72 -9.68 4.79 4.44
CA GLU A 72 -10.04 3.53 3.81
C GLU A 72 -9.70 2.36 4.71
N VAL A 73 -10.27 1.20 4.40
CA VAL A 73 -9.78 -0.06 4.93
C VAL A 73 -8.44 -0.33 4.23
N GLU A 74 -7.42 -0.68 5.00
CA GLU A 74 -6.11 -1.05 4.46
C GLU A 74 -5.83 -2.52 4.77
N GLN A 75 -5.44 -3.27 3.77
CA GLN A 75 -4.99 -4.64 3.96
C GLN A 75 -3.56 -4.77 3.44
N ILE A 76 -2.72 -5.44 4.20
CA ILE A 76 -1.29 -5.58 3.88
C ILE A 76 -0.93 -7.06 3.96
N TYR A 77 -0.31 -7.59 2.92
CA TYR A 77 0.29 -8.91 2.95
C TYR A 77 1.79 -8.75 2.74
N VAL A 78 2.60 -9.24 3.69
CA VAL A 78 4.06 -9.14 3.60
C VAL A 78 4.57 -10.24 2.67
N LEU A 79 5.16 -9.84 1.55
CA LEU A 79 5.70 -10.77 0.55
C LEU A 79 7.15 -11.13 0.81
N GLU A 80 7.96 -10.15 1.21
CA GLU A 80 9.40 -10.33 1.43
C GLU A 80 9.86 -9.44 2.58
N GLY A 81 10.89 -9.91 3.30
CA GLY A 81 11.53 -9.15 4.35
C GLY A 81 10.70 -9.04 5.61
N SER A 82 10.85 -7.94 6.31
CA SER A 82 10.12 -7.66 7.54
C SER A 82 9.59 -6.23 7.55
N PHE A 83 8.39 -6.07 8.05
CA PHE A 83 7.67 -4.81 8.11
C PHE A 83 7.15 -4.62 9.53
N TYR A 84 7.24 -3.41 10.09
CA TYR A 84 6.78 -3.19 11.46
C TYR A 84 5.88 -1.98 11.58
N ASP A 85 5.05 -2.00 12.60
CA ASP A 85 4.30 -0.85 13.08
C ASP A 85 4.59 -0.70 14.59
N GLN A 86 3.83 0.13 15.30
CA GLN A 86 4.05 0.35 16.73
C GLN A 86 3.68 -0.89 17.56
N GLU A 87 2.96 -1.85 16.99
CA GLU A 87 2.51 -3.04 17.73
C GLU A 87 3.54 -4.16 17.66
N LYS A 88 4.05 -4.44 16.46
CA LYS A 88 4.96 -5.57 16.27
C LYS A 88 5.67 -5.52 14.93
N THR A 89 6.57 -6.48 14.72
CA THR A 89 7.22 -6.74 13.44
C THR A 89 6.52 -7.92 12.77
N TYR A 90 6.25 -7.76 11.47
CA TYR A 90 5.59 -8.77 10.64
C TYR A 90 6.58 -9.34 9.65
N GLN A 91 6.62 -10.65 9.52
CA GLN A 91 7.49 -11.36 8.59
C GLN A 91 6.73 -11.72 7.31
N ALA A 92 7.46 -12.14 6.29
CA ALA A 92 6.85 -12.64 5.06
C ALA A 92 5.80 -13.70 5.37
N GLY A 93 4.62 -13.60 4.74
CA GLY A 93 3.50 -14.48 5.00
C GLY A 93 2.50 -13.97 6.03
N GLU A 94 2.82 -12.91 6.75
CA GLU A 94 1.88 -12.32 7.71
C GLU A 94 0.99 -11.27 7.04
N TYR A 95 -0.20 -11.11 7.58
CA TYR A 95 -1.26 -10.26 7.04
C TYR A 95 -1.77 -9.31 8.11
N ILE A 96 -2.02 -8.06 7.71
CA ILE A 96 -2.52 -7.01 8.60
C ILE A 96 -3.75 -6.39 7.95
N ALA A 97 -4.80 -6.18 8.74
CA ALA A 97 -5.96 -5.43 8.30
C ALA A 97 -6.18 -4.26 9.27
N ARG A 98 -6.40 -3.08 8.71
CA ARG A 98 -6.61 -1.86 9.49
C ARG A 98 -7.96 -1.26 9.12
N ALA A 99 -8.77 -0.99 10.13
CA ALA A 99 -10.03 -0.28 9.94
C ALA A 99 -9.75 1.18 9.55
N PRO A 100 -10.72 1.86 8.93
CA PRO A 100 -10.58 3.29 8.67
C PRO A 100 -10.24 4.04 9.96
N ALA A 101 -9.37 5.03 9.86
CA ALA A 101 -8.90 5.89 10.94
C ALA A 101 -8.01 5.18 11.99
N ALA A 102 -7.62 3.93 11.77
CA ALA A 102 -6.66 3.27 12.66
C ALA A 102 -5.29 3.93 12.53
N MET A 103 -4.79 4.48 13.64
CA MET A 103 -3.48 5.15 13.67
C MET A 103 -2.37 4.10 13.71
N HIS A 104 -1.37 4.27 12.88
CA HIS A 104 -0.24 3.35 12.84
C HIS A 104 1.03 4.02 12.33
N THR A 105 2.18 3.48 12.75
CA THR A 105 3.46 3.78 12.15
C THR A 105 3.76 2.71 11.11
N ALA A 106 4.77 2.91 10.29
CA ALA A 106 5.20 1.93 9.30
C ALA A 106 6.69 2.04 9.08
N GLY A 107 7.35 0.91 8.95
CA GLY A 107 8.78 0.91 8.67
C GLY A 107 9.31 -0.48 8.40
N SER A 108 10.60 -0.54 8.11
CA SER A 108 11.32 -1.79 7.96
C SER A 108 12.77 -1.59 8.38
N LYS A 109 13.31 -2.52 9.15
CA LYS A 109 14.73 -2.49 9.53
C LYS A 109 15.60 -3.10 8.45
N THR A 110 15.12 -4.12 7.78
CA THR A 110 15.91 -4.92 6.84
C THR A 110 15.47 -4.78 5.40
N GLY A 111 14.37 -4.10 5.15
CA GLY A 111 13.73 -4.01 3.85
C GLY A 111 12.53 -4.94 3.76
N ALA A 112 11.54 -4.54 2.99
CA ALA A 112 10.32 -5.32 2.82
C ALA A 112 9.68 -5.03 1.47
N VAL A 113 8.92 -6.01 0.97
CA VAL A 113 7.97 -5.82 -0.12
C VAL A 113 6.63 -6.31 0.38
N VAL A 114 5.62 -5.46 0.27
CA VAL A 114 4.27 -5.77 0.74
C VAL A 114 3.26 -5.53 -0.37
N LEU A 115 2.14 -6.24 -0.30
CA LEU A 115 1.01 -6.03 -1.19
C LEU A 115 -0.07 -5.30 -0.40
N LEU A 116 -0.50 -4.14 -0.91
CA LEU A 116 -1.48 -3.29 -0.25
C LEU A 116 -2.78 -3.27 -1.02
N PHE A 117 -3.88 -3.36 -0.28
CA PHE A 117 -5.23 -3.18 -0.80
C PHE A 117 -5.90 -2.07 -0.02
N TYR A 118 -6.34 -1.02 -0.71
CA TYR A 118 -7.17 0.01 -0.11
C TYR A 118 -8.57 -0.09 -0.67
N SER A 119 -9.55 -0.13 0.21
CA SER A 119 -10.96 -0.16 -0.19
C SER A 119 -11.75 0.87 0.59
N PRO A 120 -12.87 1.39 0.02
CA PRO A 120 -13.67 2.39 0.70
C PRO A 120 -14.15 1.90 2.06
N ALA A 121 -14.34 2.84 2.99
CA ALA A 121 -14.95 2.51 4.27
C ALA A 121 -16.35 1.93 4.04
N PRO A 122 -16.77 0.94 4.87
CA PRO A 122 -18.13 0.44 4.78
C PRO A 122 -19.14 1.57 4.99
N ALA A 123 -20.29 1.46 4.34
CA ALA A 123 -21.39 2.39 4.57
C ALA A 123 -21.86 2.28 6.03
N ALA A 124 -22.15 3.44 6.63
CA ALA A 124 -22.63 3.49 8.01
C ALA A 124 -24.04 2.92 8.13
#